data_adfdac8ee48b400c84f6825c615f30a0
#
_entry.id   adfdac8ee48b400c84f6825c615f30a0
#
_cell.length_a   1.000
_cell.length_b   1.000
_cell.length_c   1.000
_cell.angle_alpha   90.00
_cell.angle_beta   90.00
_cell.angle_gamma   90.00
#
_symmetry.space_group_name_H-M   'P 1'
#
loop_
_entity.id
_entity.type
_entity.pdbx_description
1 polymer ?
#
loop_
_entity_poly.entity_id
_entity_poly.type
_entity_poly.pdbx_seq_one_letter_code
_entity_poly.pdbx_strand_id
1 'polypeptide(L)'
;MKKIIICLLALASVAMSAQETAQLQSQIRHSIDEIRDFVSIPNNATDHAEMNRNLTWLTKKFTERGFNTSILPTSGQSLFFATLPIIEGKPTILFYMHFDGQPVDASKWDQKNPYQVVLKSQDGDTYKNELFEDLNTDLNEEWRLFGRSTSDDKGPIVMLLNAFDLLKKNETALPFNVKIIIDSEEESGSKPLPKAVKEYKELLEANFLIINDGPVHSSGKPTIVYGCRGITTMTLTTYGPIKPQHSGHYGNYAPNPGFQLSQLLASMKDKDGKVTIAGYYDGISIDEETMNILKNVPDNAEIINKDLQIRTPEKVGSFYQEALQYPSLNIRGLSSGWTGDEARTIIPENAIAELDIRLVPESDGSKLKELIKKHIQNQGYFITSKEPTKEERLAYNKIIKITESGVTDAFRTDLNNTYGNFILNNLKEEFQEDVVQIRIMGGTVPIAPFINELKIPAFIVPMVNPDNNQHSPNENLKISQIGYGIRTFYRLLSSPLE
;
A
#
# COMPACT_ATOMS: atom_id res chain seq x y z
N MET A 1 -28.12 47.36 20.87
CA MET A 1 -27.40 47.18 19.61
C MET A 1 -26.32 46.09 19.68
N LYS A 2 -25.35 46.12 20.62
CA LYS A 2 -24.30 45.05 20.68
C LYS A 2 -24.85 43.60 20.79
N LYS A 3 -25.88 43.34 21.60
CA LYS A 3 -26.48 41.99 21.73
C LYS A 3 -27.20 41.52 20.45
N ILE A 4 -27.81 42.43 19.69
CA ILE A 4 -28.48 42.09 18.41
C ILE A 4 -27.45 41.77 17.33
N ILE A 5 -26.31 42.47 17.29
CA ILE A 5 -25.21 42.21 16.35
C ILE A 5 -24.56 40.84 16.64
N ILE A 6 -24.36 40.49 17.92
CA ILE A 6 -23.81 39.18 18.32
C ILE A 6 -24.78 38.04 17.94
N CYS A 7 -26.08 38.21 18.13
CA CYS A 7 -27.08 37.24 17.71
C CYS A 7 -27.15 37.08 16.17
N LEU A 8 -27.02 38.18 15.43
CA LEU A 8 -26.97 38.14 13.96
C LEU A 8 -25.70 37.47 13.43
N LEU A 9 -24.56 37.73 14.04
CA LEU A 9 -23.28 37.04 13.69
C LEU A 9 -23.32 35.55 14.03
N ALA A 10 -23.90 35.17 15.19
CA ALA A 10 -24.08 33.79 15.56
C ALA A 10 -25.08 33.05 14.62
N LEU A 11 -26.16 33.68 14.23
CA LEU A 11 -27.12 33.15 13.26
C LEU A 11 -26.50 33.02 11.86
N ALA A 12 -25.67 33.98 11.45
CA ALA A 12 -24.95 33.92 10.17
C ALA A 12 -23.91 32.79 10.16
N SER A 13 -23.16 32.60 11.24
CA SER A 13 -22.18 31.48 11.33
C SER A 13 -22.86 30.11 11.34
N VAL A 14 -23.99 29.96 12.02
CA VAL A 14 -24.76 28.69 12.01
C VAL A 14 -25.36 28.44 10.63
N ALA A 15 -25.84 29.47 9.93
CA ALA A 15 -26.39 29.34 8.57
C ALA A 15 -25.28 28.97 7.55
N MET A 16 -24.07 29.55 7.67
CA MET A 16 -22.91 29.17 6.84
C MET A 16 -22.50 27.73 7.07
N SER A 17 -22.37 27.31 8.34
CA SER A 17 -22.04 25.92 8.68
C SER A 17 -23.08 24.90 8.15
N ALA A 18 -24.35 25.23 8.22
CA ALA A 18 -25.43 24.39 7.67
C ALA A 18 -25.38 24.32 6.13
N GLN A 19 -25.04 25.41 5.46
CA GLN A 19 -24.88 25.46 4.02
C GLN A 19 -23.67 24.63 3.55
N GLU A 20 -22.53 24.71 4.23
CA GLU A 20 -21.33 23.92 3.96
C GLU A 20 -21.62 22.42 4.14
N THR A 21 -22.30 22.04 5.21
CA THR A 21 -22.71 20.66 5.46
C THR A 21 -23.63 20.15 4.35
N ALA A 22 -24.63 20.92 3.92
CA ALA A 22 -25.54 20.53 2.84
C ALA A 22 -24.81 20.39 1.49
N GLN A 23 -23.83 21.25 1.23
CA GLN A 23 -23.00 21.17 0.03
C GLN A 23 -22.15 19.89 0.03
N LEU A 24 -21.51 19.57 1.15
CA LEU A 24 -20.71 18.34 1.30
C LEU A 24 -21.58 17.10 1.13
N GLN A 25 -22.74 17.05 1.76
CA GLN A 25 -23.68 15.91 1.61
C GLN A 25 -24.13 15.73 0.16
N SER A 26 -24.40 16.83 -0.55
CA SER A 26 -24.73 16.79 -1.99
C SER A 26 -23.56 16.22 -2.79
N GLN A 27 -22.32 16.61 -2.46
CA GLN A 27 -21.12 16.14 -3.14
C GLN A 27 -20.84 14.66 -2.84
N ILE A 28 -21.09 14.19 -1.62
CA ILE A 28 -20.99 12.76 -1.26
C ILE A 28 -21.98 11.94 -2.11
N ARG A 29 -23.24 12.36 -2.24
CA ARG A 29 -24.22 11.65 -3.10
C ARG A 29 -23.76 11.59 -4.55
N HIS A 30 -23.27 12.69 -5.09
CA HIS A 30 -22.71 12.72 -6.44
C HIS A 30 -21.52 11.79 -6.60
N SER A 31 -20.63 11.74 -5.61
CA SER A 31 -19.49 10.82 -5.59
C SER A 31 -19.92 9.35 -5.59
N ILE A 32 -20.98 9.01 -4.86
CA ILE A 32 -21.52 7.64 -4.86
C ILE A 32 -21.93 7.22 -6.27
N ASP A 33 -22.62 8.11 -7.01
CA ASP A 33 -23.02 7.82 -8.39
C ASP A 33 -21.80 7.70 -9.32
N GLU A 34 -20.79 8.56 -9.18
CA GLU A 34 -19.56 8.47 -9.98
C GLU A 34 -18.73 7.21 -9.63
N ILE A 35 -18.65 6.82 -8.35
CA ILE A 35 -18.01 5.57 -7.94
C ILE A 35 -18.70 4.37 -8.57
N ARG A 36 -20.04 4.32 -8.53
CA ARG A 36 -20.83 3.25 -9.18
C ARG A 36 -20.57 3.15 -10.66
N ASP A 37 -20.54 4.29 -11.34
CA ASP A 37 -20.25 4.38 -12.78
C ASP A 37 -18.83 3.91 -13.08
N PHE A 38 -17.83 4.38 -12.36
CA PHE A 38 -16.42 4.04 -12.59
C PHE A 38 -16.11 2.58 -12.22
N VAL A 39 -16.62 2.06 -11.13
CA VAL A 39 -16.45 0.67 -10.70
C VAL A 39 -17.12 -0.30 -11.68
N SER A 40 -18.20 0.11 -12.38
CA SER A 40 -18.87 -0.72 -13.38
C SER A 40 -17.98 -1.14 -14.54
N ILE A 41 -16.86 -0.45 -14.75
CA ILE A 41 -15.84 -0.78 -15.74
C ILE A 41 -14.81 -1.71 -15.07
N PRO A 42 -14.72 -3.00 -15.44
CA PRO A 42 -13.68 -3.89 -14.93
C PRO A 42 -12.28 -3.32 -15.18
N ASN A 43 -11.33 -3.67 -14.31
CA ASN A 43 -10.01 -3.01 -14.31
C ASN A 43 -8.85 -3.96 -13.99
N ASN A 44 -8.96 -5.21 -14.42
CA ASN A 44 -7.81 -6.10 -14.38
C ASN A 44 -6.75 -5.65 -15.39
N ALA A 45 -5.54 -5.36 -14.94
CA ALA A 45 -4.44 -4.86 -15.78
C ALA A 45 -4.08 -5.78 -16.97
N THR A 46 -4.46 -7.07 -16.92
CA THR A 46 -4.23 -8.01 -18.04
C THR A 46 -5.21 -7.84 -19.19
N ASP A 47 -6.31 -7.11 -19.03
CA ASP A 47 -7.31 -6.86 -20.05
C ASP A 47 -7.17 -5.44 -20.65
N HIS A 48 -6.49 -5.34 -21.79
CA HIS A 48 -6.23 -4.06 -22.46
C HIS A 48 -7.51 -3.31 -22.87
N ALA A 49 -8.59 -4.03 -23.24
CA ALA A 49 -9.83 -3.37 -23.67
C ALA A 49 -10.52 -2.70 -22.48
N GLU A 50 -10.56 -3.37 -21.33
CA GLU A 50 -11.12 -2.82 -20.11
C GLU A 50 -10.28 -1.65 -19.59
N MET A 51 -8.95 -1.76 -19.63
CA MET A 51 -8.05 -0.68 -19.24
C MET A 51 -8.26 0.58 -20.12
N ASN A 52 -8.42 0.43 -21.43
CA ASN A 52 -8.73 1.56 -22.33
C ASN A 52 -10.09 2.21 -22.01
N ARG A 53 -11.08 1.45 -21.58
CA ARG A 53 -12.37 2.01 -21.15
C ARG A 53 -12.22 2.86 -19.89
N ASN A 54 -11.41 2.40 -18.94
CA ASN A 54 -11.06 3.17 -17.74
C ASN A 54 -10.34 4.47 -18.12
N LEU A 55 -9.34 4.43 -19.00
CA LEU A 55 -8.65 5.64 -19.51
C LEU A 55 -9.61 6.61 -20.20
N THR A 56 -10.60 6.10 -20.94
CA THR A 56 -11.64 6.93 -21.59
C THR A 56 -12.50 7.62 -20.54
N TRP A 57 -12.91 6.91 -19.49
CA TRP A 57 -13.67 7.47 -18.38
C TRP A 57 -12.89 8.57 -17.65
N LEU A 58 -11.63 8.31 -17.29
CA LEU A 58 -10.74 9.27 -16.67
C LEU A 58 -10.56 10.53 -17.52
N THR A 59 -10.26 10.35 -18.82
CA THR A 59 -10.10 11.47 -19.75
C THR A 59 -11.33 12.35 -19.77
N LYS A 60 -12.52 11.77 -19.88
CA LYS A 60 -13.80 12.50 -19.86
C LYS A 60 -13.96 13.29 -18.56
N LYS A 61 -13.84 12.62 -17.41
CA LYS A 61 -14.15 13.21 -16.09
C LYS A 61 -13.18 14.33 -15.70
N PHE A 62 -11.90 14.18 -16.01
CA PHE A 62 -10.92 15.24 -15.77
C PHE A 62 -11.07 16.41 -16.74
N THR A 63 -11.34 16.15 -18.03
CA THR A 63 -11.57 17.23 -19.01
C THR A 63 -12.81 18.05 -18.68
N GLU A 64 -13.90 17.44 -18.24
CA GLU A 64 -15.13 18.13 -17.80
C GLU A 64 -14.85 19.11 -16.65
N ARG A 65 -13.79 18.88 -15.85
CA ARG A 65 -13.34 19.73 -14.73
C ARG A 65 -12.24 20.73 -15.12
N GLY A 66 -11.88 20.80 -16.42
CA GLY A 66 -10.94 21.80 -16.93
C GLY A 66 -9.47 21.35 -16.92
N PHE A 67 -9.20 20.07 -16.70
CA PHE A 67 -7.84 19.54 -16.81
C PHE A 67 -7.44 19.31 -18.28
N ASN A 68 -6.17 19.57 -18.58
CA ASN A 68 -5.50 19.04 -19.75
C ASN A 68 -5.09 17.59 -19.44
N THR A 69 -5.49 16.64 -20.26
CA THR A 69 -5.25 15.21 -20.05
C THR A 69 -4.34 14.63 -21.12
N SER A 70 -3.54 13.64 -20.76
CA SER A 70 -2.68 12.88 -21.66
C SER A 70 -2.63 11.41 -21.25
N ILE A 71 -2.60 10.53 -22.22
CA ILE A 71 -2.31 9.11 -22.03
C ILE A 71 -0.84 8.91 -22.33
N LEU A 72 -0.07 8.43 -21.36
CA LEU A 72 1.38 8.26 -21.46
C LEU A 72 1.69 6.79 -21.74
N PRO A 73 2.13 6.45 -22.97
CA PRO A 73 2.48 5.08 -23.33
C PRO A 73 3.63 4.53 -22.48
N THR A 74 3.54 3.26 -22.14
CA THR A 74 4.62 2.52 -21.46
C THR A 74 4.93 1.22 -22.20
N SER A 75 5.83 0.40 -21.68
CA SER A 75 6.05 -0.97 -22.18
C SER A 75 4.97 -1.98 -21.72
N GLY A 76 4.07 -1.56 -20.82
CA GLY A 76 2.89 -2.30 -20.36
C GLY A 76 1.62 -1.53 -20.70
N GLN A 77 0.74 -1.35 -19.70
CA GLN A 77 -0.44 -0.49 -19.82
C GLN A 77 -0.02 0.99 -19.77
N SER A 78 -0.80 1.86 -20.44
CA SER A 78 -0.54 3.30 -20.46
C SER A 78 -0.95 3.95 -19.13
N LEU A 79 -0.15 4.92 -18.65
CA LEU A 79 -0.50 5.75 -17.52
C LEU A 79 -1.47 6.87 -17.96
N PHE A 80 -2.30 7.32 -17.04
CA PHE A 80 -3.10 8.52 -17.21
C PHE A 80 -2.42 9.71 -16.53
N PHE A 81 -2.36 10.85 -17.24
CA PHE A 81 -1.83 12.11 -16.68
C PHE A 81 -2.83 13.23 -16.87
N ALA A 82 -3.00 14.09 -15.86
CA ALA A 82 -3.82 15.28 -15.91
C ALA A 82 -3.13 16.45 -15.20
N THR A 83 -3.33 17.65 -15.74
CA THR A 83 -2.82 18.89 -15.11
C THR A 83 -3.76 20.06 -15.35
N LEU A 84 -3.90 20.92 -14.35
CA LEU A 84 -4.47 22.25 -14.55
C LEU A 84 -3.44 23.17 -15.24
N PRO A 85 -3.87 24.30 -15.84
CA PRO A 85 -2.93 25.28 -16.39
C PRO A 85 -1.89 25.71 -15.36
N ILE A 86 -0.62 25.58 -15.72
CA ILE A 86 0.51 25.90 -14.84
C ILE A 86 0.67 27.40 -14.71
N ILE A 87 0.79 27.88 -13.47
CA ILE A 87 1.04 29.28 -13.13
C ILE A 87 2.46 29.39 -12.61
N GLU A 88 3.30 30.15 -13.30
CA GLU A 88 4.70 30.37 -12.93
C GLU A 88 4.81 30.94 -11.50
N GLY A 89 5.78 30.44 -10.73
CA GLY A 89 6.02 30.88 -9.35
C GLY A 89 5.17 30.18 -8.29
N LYS A 90 4.14 29.41 -8.66
CA LYS A 90 3.41 28.58 -7.70
C LYS A 90 4.10 27.24 -7.48
N PRO A 91 4.14 26.71 -6.22
CA PRO A 91 4.59 25.35 -5.98
C PRO A 91 3.65 24.37 -6.66
N THR A 92 4.17 23.19 -7.03
CA THR A 92 3.42 22.13 -7.72
C THR A 92 3.25 20.92 -6.82
N ILE A 93 2.02 20.45 -6.68
CA ILE A 93 1.68 19.14 -6.08
C ILE A 93 1.52 18.12 -7.19
N LEU A 94 2.16 16.96 -7.04
CA LEU A 94 1.89 15.78 -7.86
C LEU A 94 1.08 14.79 -7.01
N PHE A 95 -0.10 14.40 -7.48
CA PHE A 95 -0.89 13.32 -6.87
C PHE A 95 -0.64 12.02 -7.62
N TYR A 96 -0.47 10.92 -6.88
CA TYR A 96 -0.39 9.57 -7.40
C TYR A 96 -1.53 8.73 -6.86
N MET A 97 -2.18 8.01 -7.75
CA MET A 97 -3.23 7.03 -7.50
C MET A 97 -3.13 5.93 -8.56
N HIS A 98 -3.96 4.88 -8.48
CA HIS A 98 -4.03 3.87 -9.53
C HIS A 98 -5.48 3.51 -9.87
N PHE A 99 -5.71 2.93 -11.05
CA PHE A 99 -7.07 2.57 -11.46
C PHE A 99 -7.23 1.09 -11.83
N ASP A 100 -6.15 0.33 -11.86
CA ASP A 100 -6.24 -1.14 -11.95
C ASP A 100 -6.69 -1.73 -10.61
N GLY A 101 -7.03 -3.00 -10.60
CA GLY A 101 -7.49 -3.69 -9.41
C GLY A 101 -7.15 -5.17 -9.46
N GLN A 102 -7.13 -5.79 -8.30
CA GLN A 102 -6.87 -7.23 -8.13
C GLN A 102 -7.89 -8.06 -8.92
N PRO A 103 -7.46 -9.20 -9.52
CA PRO A 103 -8.36 -10.13 -10.17
C PRO A 103 -9.49 -10.59 -9.27
N VAL A 104 -10.66 -10.83 -9.84
CA VAL A 104 -11.84 -11.26 -9.10
C VAL A 104 -12.21 -12.70 -9.40
N ASP A 105 -12.56 -13.45 -8.35
CA ASP A 105 -13.29 -14.71 -8.42
C ASP A 105 -14.72 -14.47 -7.90
N ALA A 106 -15.65 -14.25 -8.83
CA ALA A 106 -17.03 -13.88 -8.48
C ALA A 106 -17.73 -14.90 -7.57
N SER A 107 -17.28 -16.17 -7.56
CA SER A 107 -17.87 -17.20 -6.69
C SER A 107 -17.62 -16.98 -5.19
N LYS A 108 -16.67 -16.10 -4.85
CA LYS A 108 -16.31 -15.77 -3.47
C LYS A 108 -16.93 -14.45 -2.98
N TRP A 109 -17.68 -13.76 -3.85
CA TRP A 109 -18.34 -12.51 -3.51
C TRP A 109 -19.80 -12.76 -3.11
N ASP A 110 -20.31 -11.99 -2.17
CA ASP A 110 -21.73 -12.04 -1.77
C ASP A 110 -22.64 -11.54 -2.92
N GLN A 111 -22.13 -10.61 -3.73
CA GLN A 111 -22.82 -10.09 -4.90
C GLN A 111 -22.44 -10.86 -6.17
N LYS A 112 -23.42 -11.02 -7.07
CA LYS A 112 -23.23 -11.79 -8.31
C LYS A 112 -22.17 -11.22 -9.25
N ASN A 113 -22.02 -9.88 -9.28
CA ASN A 113 -21.03 -9.18 -10.09
C ASN A 113 -20.21 -8.25 -9.20
N PRO A 114 -18.91 -8.53 -8.97
CA PRO A 114 -18.02 -7.69 -8.16
C PRO A 114 -17.84 -6.25 -8.66
N TYR A 115 -18.09 -6.00 -9.94
CA TYR A 115 -18.02 -4.67 -10.56
C TYR A 115 -19.39 -3.94 -10.59
N GLN A 116 -20.41 -4.52 -10.03
CA GLN A 116 -21.69 -3.86 -9.79
C GLN A 116 -21.78 -3.47 -8.31
N VAL A 117 -21.56 -2.20 -8.01
CA VAL A 117 -21.59 -1.70 -6.63
C VAL A 117 -22.94 -1.96 -5.99
N VAL A 118 -22.95 -2.51 -4.79
CA VAL A 118 -24.12 -2.66 -3.93
C VAL A 118 -23.96 -1.87 -2.65
N LEU A 119 -25.05 -1.24 -2.21
CA LEU A 119 -25.09 -0.52 -0.93
C LEU A 119 -25.50 -1.51 0.17
N LYS A 120 -24.75 -1.51 1.27
CA LYS A 120 -25.08 -2.36 2.41
C LYS A 120 -24.94 -1.60 3.73
N SER A 121 -25.79 -1.97 4.70
CA SER A 121 -25.65 -1.59 6.11
C SER A 121 -25.16 -2.77 6.93
N GLN A 122 -24.50 -2.51 8.05
CA GLN A 122 -24.06 -3.53 8.99
C GLN A 122 -25.27 -4.04 9.80
N ASP A 123 -25.38 -5.37 9.94
CA ASP A 123 -26.39 -6.06 10.74
C ASP A 123 -25.72 -7.13 11.61
N GLY A 124 -25.33 -6.74 12.82
CA GLY A 124 -24.49 -7.57 13.69
C GLY A 124 -23.10 -7.81 13.06
N ASP A 125 -22.77 -9.10 12.89
CA ASP A 125 -21.51 -9.52 12.23
C ASP A 125 -21.66 -9.69 10.71
N THR A 126 -22.80 -9.32 10.13
CA THR A 126 -23.11 -9.47 8.70
C THR A 126 -23.53 -8.14 8.07
N TYR A 127 -23.79 -8.16 6.77
CA TYR A 127 -24.27 -7.01 6.02
C TYR A 127 -25.56 -7.35 5.29
N LYS A 128 -26.50 -6.41 5.26
CA LYS A 128 -27.73 -6.48 4.46
C LYS A 128 -27.74 -5.42 3.36
N ASN A 129 -28.34 -5.74 2.22
CA ASN A 129 -28.48 -4.80 1.11
C ASN A 129 -29.47 -3.69 1.45
N GLU A 130 -29.14 -2.47 1.05
CA GLU A 130 -29.95 -1.28 1.13
C GLU A 130 -30.21 -0.72 -0.28
N LEU A 131 -31.19 0.15 -0.43
CA LEU A 131 -31.50 0.79 -1.70
C LEU A 131 -30.72 2.12 -1.81
N PHE A 132 -30.19 2.43 -2.99
CA PHE A 132 -29.52 3.70 -3.24
C PHE A 132 -30.46 4.89 -3.11
N GLU A 133 -31.75 4.70 -3.39
CA GLU A 133 -32.80 5.72 -3.25
C GLU A 133 -32.95 6.20 -1.80
N ASP A 134 -32.65 5.35 -0.81
CA ASP A 134 -32.73 5.69 0.62
C ASP A 134 -31.72 6.78 1.00
N LEU A 135 -30.58 6.86 0.29
CA LEU A 135 -29.57 7.92 0.50
C LEU A 135 -30.08 9.33 0.13
N ASN A 136 -31.19 9.42 -0.62
CA ASN A 136 -31.79 10.73 -0.96
C ASN A 136 -32.51 11.36 0.25
N THR A 137 -33.02 10.53 1.14
CA THR A 137 -33.76 10.95 2.35
C THR A 137 -32.84 11.04 3.56
N ASP A 138 -31.95 10.07 3.73
CA ASP A 138 -31.00 10.01 4.83
C ASP A 138 -29.63 9.53 4.30
N LEU A 139 -28.62 10.40 4.36
CA LEU A 139 -27.26 10.05 4.03
C LEU A 139 -26.63 9.34 5.26
N ASN A 140 -26.85 8.05 5.38
CA ASN A 140 -26.27 7.26 6.46
C ASN A 140 -24.78 6.99 6.18
N GLU A 141 -23.92 7.72 6.88
CA GLU A 141 -22.46 7.66 6.68
C GLU A 141 -21.84 6.34 7.16
N GLU A 142 -22.54 5.52 7.91
CA GLU A 142 -22.09 4.17 8.34
C GLU A 142 -22.30 3.10 7.27
N TRP A 143 -23.14 3.36 6.27
CA TRP A 143 -23.37 2.44 5.17
C TRP A 143 -22.13 2.36 4.26
N ARG A 144 -22.06 1.28 3.46
CA ARG A 144 -20.88 0.96 2.67
C ARG A 144 -21.23 0.60 1.24
N LEU A 145 -20.38 1.01 0.33
CA LEU A 145 -20.37 0.63 -1.08
C LEU A 145 -19.50 -0.61 -1.24
N PHE A 146 -20.08 -1.74 -1.61
CA PHE A 146 -19.36 -2.99 -1.87
C PHE A 146 -19.11 -3.18 -3.35
N GLY A 147 -17.86 -3.36 -3.74
CA GLY A 147 -17.44 -3.59 -5.12
C GLY A 147 -15.93 -3.59 -5.26
N ARG A 148 -15.38 -4.29 -6.26
CA ARG A 148 -13.95 -4.25 -6.55
C ARG A 148 -13.52 -2.84 -6.92
N SER A 149 -12.44 -2.36 -6.33
CA SER A 149 -11.84 -1.03 -6.48
C SER A 149 -12.71 0.13 -5.96
N THR A 150 -13.72 -0.15 -5.12
CA THR A 150 -14.44 0.92 -4.43
C THR A 150 -13.53 1.67 -3.46
N SER A 151 -12.57 1.00 -2.84
CA SER A 151 -11.58 1.55 -1.93
C SER A 151 -10.17 1.60 -2.52
N ASP A 152 -9.84 0.67 -3.43
CA ASP A 152 -8.50 0.43 -3.94
C ASP A 152 -8.50 0.39 -5.48
N ASP A 153 -8.35 1.52 -6.21
CA ASP A 153 -8.19 2.89 -5.73
C ASP A 153 -9.14 3.88 -6.46
N LYS A 154 -10.23 3.37 -7.12
CA LYS A 154 -11.18 4.20 -7.87
C LYS A 154 -11.97 5.19 -6.99
N GLY A 155 -12.27 4.80 -5.74
CA GLY A 155 -12.94 5.66 -4.79
C GLY A 155 -12.16 6.95 -4.51
N PRO A 156 -10.90 6.89 -4.07
CA PRO A 156 -10.02 8.04 -3.89
C PRO A 156 -9.91 8.96 -5.11
N ILE A 157 -9.83 8.39 -6.34
CA ILE A 157 -9.86 9.18 -7.57
C ILE A 157 -11.14 10.01 -7.68
N VAL A 158 -12.30 9.40 -7.39
CA VAL A 158 -13.59 10.11 -7.42
C VAL A 158 -13.67 11.15 -6.32
N MET A 159 -13.14 10.89 -5.12
CA MET A 159 -13.08 11.87 -4.04
C MET A 159 -12.28 13.11 -4.45
N LEU A 160 -11.14 12.94 -5.14
CA LEU A 160 -10.35 14.05 -5.68
C LEU A 160 -11.16 14.86 -6.72
N LEU A 161 -11.81 14.21 -7.66
CA LEU A 161 -12.65 14.86 -8.67
C LEU A 161 -13.74 15.70 -8.03
N ASN A 162 -14.41 15.19 -6.99
CA ASN A 162 -15.48 15.86 -6.29
C ASN A 162 -14.98 17.00 -5.36
N ALA A 163 -13.75 16.92 -4.87
CA ALA A 163 -13.11 18.06 -4.20
C ALA A 163 -12.87 19.23 -5.16
N PHE A 164 -12.49 18.97 -6.43
CA PHE A 164 -12.39 20.01 -7.45
C PHE A 164 -13.75 20.63 -7.80
N ASP A 165 -14.82 19.84 -7.84
CA ASP A 165 -16.17 20.38 -8.02
C ASP A 165 -16.56 21.32 -6.89
N LEU A 166 -16.22 20.97 -5.64
CA LEU A 166 -16.48 21.81 -4.48
C LEU A 166 -15.64 23.10 -4.49
N LEU A 167 -14.33 23.00 -4.84
CA LEU A 167 -13.45 24.16 -5.01
C LEU A 167 -14.00 25.13 -6.06
N LYS A 168 -14.44 24.62 -7.21
CA LYS A 168 -15.03 25.40 -8.28
C LYS A 168 -16.34 26.07 -7.86
N LYS A 169 -17.21 25.33 -7.15
CA LYS A 169 -18.50 25.84 -6.65
C LYS A 169 -18.31 26.96 -5.62
N ASN A 170 -17.27 26.87 -4.80
CA ASN A 170 -16.94 27.87 -3.78
C ASN A 170 -16.02 28.98 -4.31
N GLU A 171 -15.71 28.99 -5.62
CA GLU A 171 -14.79 29.93 -6.26
C GLU A 171 -13.42 30.01 -5.54
N THR A 172 -12.98 28.90 -4.96
CA THR A 172 -11.75 28.83 -4.14
C THR A 172 -10.51 28.82 -5.06
N ALA A 173 -9.63 29.81 -4.86
CA ALA A 173 -8.38 29.87 -5.58
C ALA A 173 -7.41 28.78 -5.14
N LEU A 174 -6.75 28.12 -6.10
CA LEU A 174 -5.71 27.13 -5.83
C LEU A 174 -4.36 27.83 -5.61
N PRO A 175 -3.70 27.67 -4.44
CA PRO A 175 -2.36 28.21 -4.19
C PRO A 175 -1.26 27.40 -4.88
N PHE A 176 -1.57 26.23 -5.42
CA PHE A 176 -0.65 25.29 -6.06
C PHE A 176 -0.96 25.11 -7.54
N ASN A 177 0.06 24.72 -8.32
CA ASN A 177 -0.13 23.97 -9.55
C ASN A 177 -0.45 22.53 -9.20
N VAL A 178 -1.34 21.90 -9.96
CA VAL A 178 -1.79 20.53 -9.71
C VAL A 178 -1.47 19.65 -10.91
N LYS A 179 -0.75 18.57 -10.64
CA LYS A 179 -0.48 17.47 -11.55
C LYS A 179 -0.97 16.17 -10.93
N ILE A 180 -1.50 15.28 -11.75
CA ILE A 180 -2.05 13.98 -11.33
C ILE A 180 -1.52 12.93 -12.27
N ILE A 181 -0.94 11.88 -11.73
CA ILE A 181 -0.54 10.67 -12.43
C ILE A 181 -1.31 9.49 -11.86
N ILE A 182 -1.97 8.70 -12.71
CA ILE A 182 -2.74 7.54 -12.29
C ILE A 182 -2.17 6.31 -12.98
N ASP A 183 -1.70 5.36 -12.16
CA ASP A 183 -1.08 4.12 -12.60
C ASP A 183 -2.14 3.11 -13.07
N SER A 184 -1.73 2.21 -13.90
CA SER A 184 -2.57 1.20 -14.55
C SER A 184 -2.15 -0.24 -14.26
N GLU A 185 -1.06 -0.43 -13.51
CA GLU A 185 -0.48 -1.73 -13.20
C GLU A 185 0.09 -1.78 -11.76
N GLU A 186 -0.43 -0.96 -10.84
CA GLU A 186 0.04 -0.89 -9.45
C GLU A 186 -0.05 -2.26 -8.79
N GLU A 187 -1.18 -2.90 -8.89
CA GLU A 187 -1.51 -4.21 -8.33
C GLU A 187 -0.65 -5.38 -8.89
N SER A 188 0.02 -5.11 -10.01
CA SER A 188 1.02 -6.02 -10.61
C SER A 188 2.46 -5.60 -10.33
N GLY A 189 2.66 -4.56 -9.48
CA GLY A 189 3.96 -4.03 -9.07
C GLY A 189 4.57 -3.05 -10.07
N SER A 190 3.79 -2.39 -10.91
CA SER A 190 4.15 -1.27 -11.82
C SER A 190 5.49 -1.45 -12.54
N LYS A 191 5.72 -2.61 -13.15
CA LYS A 191 7.01 -2.92 -13.81
C LYS A 191 7.48 -1.88 -14.83
N PRO A 192 6.58 -1.23 -15.63
CA PRO A 192 6.97 -0.18 -16.57
C PRO A 192 7.30 1.16 -15.92
N LEU A 193 6.82 1.42 -14.69
CA LEU A 193 6.85 2.72 -14.04
C LEU A 193 8.26 3.33 -13.90
N PRO A 194 9.32 2.58 -13.54
CA PRO A 194 10.67 3.16 -13.42
C PRO A 194 11.16 3.80 -14.72
N LYS A 195 10.87 3.15 -15.87
CA LYS A 195 11.21 3.68 -17.18
C LYS A 195 10.32 4.87 -17.55
N ALA A 196 9.03 4.77 -17.30
CA ALA A 196 8.06 5.83 -17.60
C ALA A 196 8.36 7.12 -16.81
N VAL A 197 8.65 7.03 -15.51
CA VAL A 197 8.99 8.21 -14.69
C VAL A 197 10.26 8.90 -15.21
N LYS A 198 11.25 8.14 -15.65
CA LYS A 198 12.45 8.69 -16.25
C LYS A 198 12.17 9.36 -17.61
N GLU A 199 11.35 8.74 -18.46
CA GLU A 199 10.98 9.24 -19.79
C GLU A 199 10.14 10.51 -19.71
N TYR A 200 9.19 10.55 -18.78
CA TYR A 200 8.28 11.69 -18.58
C TYR A 200 8.71 12.64 -17.45
N LYS A 201 9.99 12.61 -17.05
CA LYS A 201 10.51 13.36 -15.90
C LYS A 201 10.11 14.84 -15.91
N GLU A 202 10.33 15.55 -17.04
CA GLU A 202 10.01 16.98 -17.15
C GLU A 202 8.51 17.26 -16.98
N LEU A 203 7.65 16.36 -17.49
CA LEU A 203 6.20 16.44 -17.33
C LEU A 203 5.78 16.27 -15.86
N LEU A 204 6.48 15.40 -15.14
CA LEU A 204 6.18 15.00 -13.75
C LEU A 204 6.86 15.89 -12.70
N GLU A 205 7.70 16.87 -13.09
CA GLU A 205 8.34 17.79 -12.13
C GLU A 205 7.33 18.41 -11.18
N ALA A 206 7.63 18.32 -9.88
CA ALA A 206 6.80 18.83 -8.78
C ALA A 206 7.67 19.18 -7.57
N ASN A 207 7.08 19.85 -6.59
CA ASN A 207 7.75 20.14 -5.32
C ASN A 207 7.62 19.00 -4.32
N PHE A 208 6.51 18.29 -4.35
CA PHE A 208 6.26 17.12 -3.53
C PHE A 208 5.17 16.21 -4.14
N LEU A 209 5.18 14.96 -3.71
CA LEU A 209 4.26 13.92 -4.14
C LEU A 209 3.31 13.55 -2.99
N ILE A 210 2.02 13.48 -3.28
CA ILE A 210 1.01 12.91 -2.38
C ILE A 210 0.48 11.63 -3.04
N ILE A 211 0.54 10.52 -2.31
CA ILE A 211 -0.01 9.23 -2.70
C ILE A 211 -1.30 9.04 -1.94
N ASN A 212 -2.40 8.76 -2.64
CA ASN A 212 -3.70 8.58 -2.03
C ASN A 212 -4.17 7.13 -2.19
N ASP A 213 -3.46 6.24 -1.57
CA ASP A 213 -3.68 4.80 -1.60
C ASP A 213 -3.65 4.24 -0.17
N GLY A 214 -4.46 3.22 0.07
CA GLY A 214 -4.52 2.50 1.33
C GLY A 214 -5.45 3.10 2.39
N PRO A 215 -5.65 2.35 3.49
CA PRO A 215 -6.55 2.71 4.57
C PRO A 215 -5.92 3.69 5.56
N VAL A 216 -6.76 4.51 6.20
CA VAL A 216 -6.39 5.27 7.39
C VAL A 216 -5.98 4.32 8.51
N HIS A 217 -5.29 4.82 9.53
CA HIS A 217 -4.94 4.01 10.70
C HIS A 217 -6.17 3.35 11.34
N SER A 218 -5.98 2.16 11.93
CA SER A 218 -7.06 1.37 12.54
C SER A 218 -7.88 2.10 13.63
N SER A 219 -7.35 3.19 14.18
CA SER A 219 -8.10 4.09 15.08
C SER A 219 -9.17 4.91 14.37
N GLY A 220 -9.21 4.95 13.05
CA GLY A 220 -10.09 5.79 12.24
C GLY A 220 -9.66 7.26 12.15
N LYS A 221 -8.57 7.66 12.82
CA LYS A 221 -8.08 9.05 12.84
C LYS A 221 -7.41 9.43 11.52
N PRO A 222 -7.40 10.74 11.17
CA PRO A 222 -6.60 11.25 10.07
C PRO A 222 -5.15 10.76 10.15
N THR A 223 -4.61 10.34 9.02
CA THR A 223 -3.32 9.67 8.98
C THR A 223 -2.42 10.28 7.92
N ILE A 224 -1.15 10.49 8.25
CA ILE A 224 -0.08 10.79 7.30
C ILE A 224 1.03 9.75 7.46
N VAL A 225 1.51 9.20 6.32
CA VAL A 225 2.58 8.21 6.30
C VAL A 225 3.77 8.81 5.54
N TYR A 226 4.94 8.78 6.16
CA TYR A 226 6.16 9.41 5.64
C TYR A 226 6.99 8.47 4.78
N GLY A 227 6.64 7.21 4.70
CA GLY A 227 7.38 6.24 3.90
C GLY A 227 6.79 4.84 3.90
N CYS A 228 7.33 3.98 3.07
CA CYS A 228 6.99 2.57 3.03
C CYS A 228 8.23 1.68 2.94
N ARG A 229 8.06 0.43 3.37
CA ARG A 229 9.12 -0.58 3.28
C ARG A 229 9.31 -1.01 1.83
N GLY A 230 10.56 -1.29 1.48
CA GLY A 230 10.90 -1.99 0.24
C GLY A 230 10.77 -3.50 0.39
N ILE A 231 11.04 -4.22 -0.70
CA ILE A 231 10.99 -5.68 -0.72
C ILE A 231 12.01 -6.25 -1.70
N THR A 232 12.58 -7.40 -1.32
CA THR A 232 13.27 -8.31 -2.23
C THR A 232 13.00 -9.75 -1.81
N THR A 233 13.22 -10.72 -2.68
CA THR A 233 12.97 -12.14 -2.39
C THR A 233 14.14 -13.00 -2.79
N MET A 234 14.26 -14.15 -2.13
CA MET A 234 15.24 -15.19 -2.45
C MET A 234 14.59 -16.57 -2.37
N THR A 235 14.89 -17.42 -3.34
CA THR A 235 14.56 -18.85 -3.29
C THR A 235 15.81 -19.65 -2.96
N LEU A 236 15.75 -20.45 -1.92
CA LEU A 236 16.83 -21.32 -1.46
C LEU A 236 16.44 -22.77 -1.75
N THR A 237 17.25 -23.49 -2.54
CA THR A 237 17.04 -24.92 -2.81
C THR A 237 18.24 -25.72 -2.31
N THR A 238 18.07 -26.53 -1.29
CA THR A 238 19.09 -27.48 -0.82
C THR A 238 18.92 -28.82 -1.49
N TYR A 239 20.02 -29.56 -1.67
CA TYR A 239 20.05 -30.83 -2.41
C TYR A 239 20.47 -32.01 -1.53
N GLY A 240 19.70 -33.08 -1.63
CA GLY A 240 20.03 -34.42 -1.11
C GLY A 240 20.49 -35.40 -2.21
N PRO A 241 20.02 -36.65 -2.19
CA PRO A 241 20.29 -37.63 -3.27
C PRO A 241 19.82 -37.11 -4.64
N ILE A 242 20.35 -37.65 -5.73
CA ILE A 242 20.00 -37.26 -7.10
C ILE A 242 18.52 -37.52 -7.47
N LYS A 243 17.86 -38.40 -6.74
CA LYS A 243 16.45 -38.77 -6.84
C LYS A 243 15.96 -39.21 -5.45
N PRO A 244 14.67 -39.18 -5.16
CA PRO A 244 14.14 -39.68 -3.90
C PRO A 244 14.59 -41.09 -3.60
N GLN A 245 15.00 -41.35 -2.36
CA GLN A 245 15.46 -42.65 -1.91
C GLN A 245 14.54 -43.23 -0.84
N HIS A 246 14.40 -44.55 -0.82
CA HIS A 246 13.62 -45.21 0.24
C HIS A 246 14.30 -44.97 1.61
N SER A 247 13.58 -44.35 2.57
CA SER A 247 14.15 -43.97 3.87
C SER A 247 14.54 -45.16 4.73
N GLY A 248 13.87 -46.30 4.57
CA GLY A 248 14.24 -47.56 5.24
C GLY A 248 15.60 -48.13 4.81
N HIS A 249 16.01 -47.86 3.56
CA HIS A 249 17.29 -48.34 3.05
C HIS A 249 18.43 -47.34 3.25
N TYR A 250 18.13 -46.04 3.12
CA TYR A 250 19.17 -45.00 3.09
C TYR A 250 19.03 -43.99 4.24
N GLY A 251 18.08 -44.18 5.18
CA GLY A 251 18.02 -43.42 6.41
C GLY A 251 19.31 -43.54 7.21
N ASN A 252 19.76 -42.48 7.87
CA ASN A 252 21.05 -42.36 8.57
C ASN A 252 22.28 -42.47 7.66
N TYR A 253 22.11 -42.66 6.33
CA TYR A 253 23.21 -42.75 5.37
C TYR A 253 23.19 -41.58 4.36
N ALA A 254 22.10 -41.41 3.66
CA ALA A 254 21.97 -40.30 2.71
C ALA A 254 21.52 -39.00 3.43
N PRO A 255 22.16 -37.86 3.12
CA PRO A 255 21.75 -36.57 3.74
C PRO A 255 20.35 -36.18 3.31
N ASN A 256 19.54 -35.73 4.27
CA ASN A 256 18.19 -35.25 4.00
C ASN A 256 18.20 -33.71 3.80
N PRO A 257 17.81 -33.20 2.61
CA PRO A 257 17.85 -31.78 2.31
C PRO A 257 16.87 -30.98 3.16
N GLY A 258 15.75 -31.57 3.59
CA GLY A 258 14.80 -30.91 4.49
C GLY A 258 15.42 -30.55 5.85
N PHE A 259 16.17 -31.49 6.46
CA PHE A 259 16.91 -31.19 7.68
C PHE A 259 18.01 -30.17 7.47
N GLN A 260 18.75 -30.24 6.36
CA GLN A 260 19.80 -29.27 6.04
C GLN A 260 19.22 -27.85 5.90
N LEU A 261 18.11 -27.71 5.17
CA LEU A 261 17.43 -26.42 4.98
C LEU A 261 16.86 -25.90 6.30
N SER A 262 16.20 -26.75 7.10
CA SER A 262 15.64 -26.34 8.40
C SER A 262 16.71 -25.84 9.37
N GLN A 263 17.88 -26.52 9.44
CA GLN A 263 19.02 -26.07 10.25
C GLN A 263 19.59 -24.74 9.74
N LEU A 264 19.69 -24.55 8.43
CA LEU A 264 20.12 -23.29 7.85
C LEU A 264 19.17 -22.15 8.20
N LEU A 265 17.87 -22.33 7.99
CA LEU A 265 16.86 -21.33 8.30
C LEU A 265 16.83 -20.99 9.80
N ALA A 266 16.91 -22.00 10.67
CA ALA A 266 16.98 -21.81 12.12
C ALA A 266 18.25 -21.06 12.58
N SER A 267 19.34 -21.10 11.79
CA SER A 267 20.55 -20.34 12.09
C SER A 267 20.45 -18.85 11.73
N MET A 268 19.41 -18.43 10.96
CA MET A 268 19.24 -17.06 10.49
C MET A 268 18.47 -16.17 11.46
N LYS A 269 17.68 -16.75 12.37
CA LYS A 269 16.91 -16.02 13.41
C LYS A 269 17.07 -16.69 14.76
N ASP A 270 17.04 -15.90 15.81
CA ASP A 270 16.99 -16.41 17.18
C ASP A 270 15.55 -16.77 17.62
N LYS A 271 15.43 -17.26 18.84
CA LYS A 271 14.13 -17.66 19.44
C LYS A 271 13.15 -16.49 19.65
N ASP A 272 13.63 -15.27 19.66
CA ASP A 272 12.84 -14.04 19.83
C ASP A 272 12.49 -13.38 18.50
N GLY A 273 12.86 -14.01 17.34
CA GLY A 273 12.55 -13.58 15.99
C GLY A 273 13.57 -12.61 15.38
N LYS A 274 14.63 -12.26 16.13
CA LYS A 274 15.67 -11.34 15.65
C LYS A 274 16.61 -12.06 14.66
N VAL A 275 16.93 -11.41 13.54
CA VAL A 275 17.89 -11.93 12.55
C VAL A 275 19.29 -11.91 13.15
N THR A 276 19.98 -13.07 13.09
CA THR A 276 21.31 -13.28 13.67
C THR A 276 22.44 -13.09 12.67
N ILE A 277 22.11 -12.80 11.41
CA ILE A 277 23.10 -12.58 10.34
C ILE A 277 23.86 -11.28 10.64
N ALA A 278 25.18 -11.38 10.76
CA ALA A 278 26.04 -10.24 11.09
C ALA A 278 25.87 -9.10 10.06
N GLY A 279 25.68 -7.89 10.55
CA GLY A 279 25.49 -6.68 9.73
C GLY A 279 24.07 -6.47 9.19
N TYR A 280 23.11 -7.35 9.52
CA TYR A 280 21.75 -7.27 8.97
C TYR A 280 20.99 -5.99 9.36
N TYR A 281 21.26 -5.46 10.54
CA TYR A 281 20.64 -4.25 11.09
C TYR A 281 21.59 -3.04 11.12
N ASP A 282 22.76 -3.12 10.45
CA ASP A 282 23.74 -2.04 10.45
C ASP A 282 23.17 -0.75 9.83
N GLY A 283 23.50 0.38 10.43
CA GLY A 283 23.12 1.71 9.98
C GLY A 283 21.77 2.19 10.51
N ILE A 284 21.00 1.35 11.20
CA ILE A 284 19.70 1.73 11.75
C ILE A 284 19.90 2.42 13.11
N SER A 285 19.45 3.67 13.19
CA SER A 285 19.44 4.46 14.42
C SER A 285 18.09 5.20 14.52
N ILE A 286 17.50 5.16 15.70
CA ILE A 286 16.23 5.85 16.00
C ILE A 286 16.53 6.80 17.16
N ASP A 287 16.46 8.10 16.90
CA ASP A 287 16.64 9.12 17.92
C ASP A 287 15.41 9.22 18.86
N GLU A 288 15.57 9.99 19.94
CA GLU A 288 14.53 10.10 20.97
C GLU A 288 13.26 10.79 20.45
N GLU A 289 13.39 11.81 19.59
CA GLU A 289 12.25 12.52 18.99
C GLU A 289 11.45 11.58 18.11
N THR A 290 12.11 10.86 17.19
CA THR A 290 11.50 9.83 16.36
C THR A 290 10.84 8.75 17.22
N MET A 291 11.52 8.26 18.27
CA MET A 291 10.97 7.25 19.17
C MET A 291 9.67 7.71 19.85
N ASN A 292 9.59 8.99 20.22
CA ASN A 292 8.38 9.57 20.81
C ASN A 292 7.22 9.62 19.78
N ILE A 293 7.50 9.96 18.53
CA ILE A 293 6.48 9.93 17.46
C ILE A 293 5.97 8.50 17.25
N LEU A 294 6.87 7.51 17.18
CA LEU A 294 6.48 6.10 17.04
C LEU A 294 5.61 5.60 18.20
N LYS A 295 5.90 6.01 19.43
CA LYS A 295 5.11 5.65 20.63
C LYS A 295 3.73 6.32 20.66
N ASN A 296 3.57 7.46 20.00
CA ASN A 296 2.30 8.19 19.96
C ASN A 296 1.32 7.63 18.89
N VAL A 297 1.77 6.73 18.02
CA VAL A 297 0.85 5.99 17.14
C VAL A 297 -0.09 5.16 18.02
N PRO A 298 -1.42 5.29 17.87
CA PRO A 298 -2.39 4.69 18.79
C PRO A 298 -2.62 3.19 18.48
N ASP A 299 -1.55 2.44 18.25
CA ASP A 299 -1.61 0.99 18.09
C ASP A 299 -1.97 0.32 19.43
N ASN A 300 -2.91 -0.60 19.38
CA ASN A 300 -3.25 -1.42 20.54
C ASN A 300 -2.70 -2.84 20.36
N ALA A 301 -1.60 -3.15 21.04
CA ALA A 301 -0.94 -4.45 20.95
C ALA A 301 -1.85 -5.63 21.37
N GLU A 302 -2.78 -5.42 22.32
CA GLU A 302 -3.73 -6.46 22.74
C GLU A 302 -4.75 -6.75 21.63
N ILE A 303 -5.24 -5.71 20.96
CA ILE A 303 -6.15 -5.85 19.81
C ILE A 303 -5.42 -6.53 18.66
N ILE A 304 -4.23 -6.07 18.28
CA ILE A 304 -3.41 -6.67 17.22
C ILE A 304 -3.15 -8.15 17.50
N ASN A 305 -2.72 -8.50 18.72
CA ASN A 305 -2.46 -9.89 19.09
C ASN A 305 -3.73 -10.75 19.07
N LYS A 306 -4.87 -10.19 19.48
CA LYS A 306 -6.16 -10.86 19.45
C LYS A 306 -6.62 -11.12 18.01
N ASP A 307 -6.49 -10.14 17.12
CA ASP A 307 -6.91 -10.26 15.71
C ASP A 307 -6.01 -11.26 14.97
N LEU A 308 -4.72 -11.25 15.25
CA LEU A 308 -3.76 -12.24 14.74
C LEU A 308 -3.86 -13.62 15.43
N GLN A 309 -4.64 -13.74 16.52
CA GLN A 309 -4.76 -14.93 17.36
C GLN A 309 -3.41 -15.48 17.83
N ILE A 310 -2.47 -14.58 18.18
CA ILE A 310 -1.16 -14.92 18.72
C ILE A 310 -1.08 -14.56 20.20
N ARG A 311 -0.32 -15.35 20.95
CA ARG A 311 -0.10 -15.10 22.38
C ARG A 311 0.91 -13.97 22.63
N THR A 312 2.00 -13.97 21.86
CA THR A 312 3.11 -13.01 22.00
C THR A 312 3.70 -12.73 20.63
N PRO A 313 4.03 -11.45 20.31
CA PRO A 313 4.75 -11.12 19.08
C PRO A 313 6.24 -11.50 19.17
N GLU A 314 6.93 -11.47 18.02
CA GLU A 314 8.40 -11.45 17.96
C GLU A 314 8.95 -10.16 18.65
N LYS A 315 10.22 -10.20 19.09
CA LYS A 315 10.82 -9.11 19.87
C LYS A 315 11.89 -8.33 19.08
N VAL A 316 11.57 -8.01 17.84
CA VAL A 316 12.35 -7.05 17.05
C VAL A 316 11.77 -5.66 17.33
N GLY A 317 12.47 -4.87 18.15
CA GLY A 317 11.89 -3.67 18.76
C GLY A 317 11.00 -3.98 19.98
N SER A 318 10.54 -2.94 20.66
CA SER A 318 9.77 -3.03 21.91
C SER A 318 8.26 -2.97 21.68
N PHE A 319 7.81 -2.51 20.52
CA PHE A 319 6.41 -2.38 20.08
C PHE A 319 6.30 -2.37 18.55
N TYR A 320 5.07 -2.42 18.05
CA TYR A 320 4.79 -2.63 16.61
C TYR A 320 5.45 -1.60 15.72
N GLN A 321 5.29 -0.30 15.97
CA GLN A 321 5.90 0.75 15.14
C GLN A 321 7.43 0.72 15.15
N GLU A 322 8.05 0.40 16.28
CA GLU A 322 9.49 0.22 16.33
C GLU A 322 9.95 -0.98 15.50
N ALA A 323 9.21 -2.10 15.56
CA ALA A 323 9.54 -3.30 14.78
C ALA A 323 9.55 -3.04 13.26
N LEU A 324 8.70 -2.13 12.77
CA LEU A 324 8.65 -1.73 11.35
C LEU A 324 9.89 -0.93 10.90
N GLN A 325 10.67 -0.37 11.83
CA GLN A 325 11.88 0.38 11.52
C GLN A 325 13.09 -0.50 11.20
N TYR A 326 12.94 -1.82 11.26
CA TYR A 326 14.01 -2.80 10.98
C TYR A 326 13.66 -3.65 9.76
N PRO A 327 14.65 -4.08 8.94
CA PRO A 327 14.41 -5.04 7.88
C PRO A 327 13.96 -6.37 8.46
N SER A 328 13.04 -7.04 7.79
CA SER A 328 12.58 -8.38 8.21
C SER A 328 13.12 -9.47 7.29
N LEU A 329 13.21 -10.67 7.81
CA LEU A 329 13.46 -11.91 7.06
C LEU A 329 12.33 -12.88 7.37
N ASN A 330 11.54 -13.23 6.36
CA ASN A 330 10.37 -14.08 6.52
C ASN A 330 10.43 -15.28 5.56
N ILE A 331 9.89 -16.42 6.00
CA ILE A 331 9.68 -17.60 5.19
C ILE A 331 8.25 -17.57 4.69
N ARG A 332 8.03 -17.26 3.42
CA ARG A 332 6.69 -17.23 2.78
C ARG A 332 6.28 -18.58 2.18
N GLY A 333 7.23 -19.51 2.04
CA GLY A 333 6.98 -20.86 1.55
C GLY A 333 8.09 -21.82 1.94
N LEU A 334 7.73 -23.06 2.27
CA LEU A 334 8.67 -24.11 2.64
C LEU A 334 8.14 -25.46 2.16
N SER A 335 8.94 -26.23 1.42
CA SER A 335 8.55 -27.54 0.90
C SER A 335 9.71 -28.53 0.84
N SER A 336 9.40 -29.82 1.09
CA SER A 336 10.34 -30.95 0.89
C SER A 336 9.54 -32.27 0.89
N GLY A 337 9.62 -33.03 -0.21
CA GLY A 337 8.82 -34.26 -0.40
C GLY A 337 7.32 -33.95 -0.49
N TRP A 338 6.49 -34.87 -0.03
CA TRP A 338 5.03 -34.78 -0.02
C TRP A 338 4.47 -34.85 1.40
N THR A 339 3.33 -34.25 1.63
CA THR A 339 2.65 -34.19 2.93
C THR A 339 1.20 -34.71 2.85
N GLY A 340 0.56 -34.89 4.00
CA GLY A 340 -0.81 -35.42 4.06
C GLY A 340 -0.92 -36.83 3.49
N ASP A 341 -1.99 -37.10 2.75
CA ASP A 341 -2.27 -38.42 2.17
C ASP A 341 -1.27 -38.86 1.07
N GLU A 342 -0.50 -37.91 0.55
CA GLU A 342 0.55 -38.18 -0.42
C GLU A 342 1.91 -38.49 0.21
N ALA A 343 2.07 -38.37 1.53
CA ALA A 343 3.32 -38.62 2.25
C ALA A 343 3.86 -40.01 1.96
N ARG A 344 5.17 -40.12 1.72
CA ARG A 344 5.85 -41.38 1.39
C ARG A 344 7.09 -41.55 2.25
N THR A 345 7.53 -42.82 2.41
CA THR A 345 8.72 -43.19 3.20
C THR A 345 10.00 -42.92 2.37
N ILE A 346 10.35 -41.68 2.14
CA ILE A 346 11.46 -41.25 1.31
C ILE A 346 12.43 -40.29 2.02
N ILE A 347 13.66 -40.23 1.48
CA ILE A 347 14.57 -39.09 1.62
C ILE A 347 14.38 -38.25 0.35
N PRO A 348 13.89 -37.02 0.42
CA PRO A 348 13.68 -36.18 -0.76
C PRO A 348 14.98 -35.83 -1.49
N GLU A 349 14.90 -35.50 -2.76
CA GLU A 349 16.02 -35.04 -3.57
C GLU A 349 16.41 -33.58 -3.32
N ASN A 350 15.42 -32.75 -2.90
CA ASN A 350 15.63 -31.36 -2.58
C ASN A 350 14.67 -30.88 -1.50
N ALA A 351 14.96 -29.68 -0.97
CA ALA A 351 14.05 -28.88 -0.15
C ALA A 351 14.15 -27.42 -0.56
N ILE A 352 13.02 -26.72 -0.58
CA ILE A 352 12.89 -25.34 -1.08
C ILE A 352 12.34 -24.45 0.00
N ALA A 353 12.95 -23.28 0.19
CA ALA A 353 12.41 -22.18 0.97
C ALA A 353 12.29 -20.91 0.11
N GLU A 354 11.14 -20.29 0.17
CA GLU A 354 10.87 -18.97 -0.39
C GLU A 354 10.99 -17.93 0.73
N LEU A 355 11.91 -16.98 0.57
CA LEU A 355 12.13 -15.91 1.54
C LEU A 355 11.63 -14.59 0.98
N ASP A 356 11.00 -13.76 1.82
CA ASP A 356 10.83 -12.35 1.58
C ASP A 356 11.63 -11.53 2.61
N ILE A 357 12.17 -10.41 2.14
CA ILE A 357 12.99 -9.50 2.91
C ILE A 357 12.38 -8.12 2.76
N ARG A 358 11.78 -7.61 3.83
CA ARG A 358 11.32 -6.22 3.84
C ARG A 358 12.48 -5.30 4.17
N LEU A 359 12.59 -4.22 3.40
CA LEU A 359 13.68 -3.25 3.49
C LEU A 359 13.22 -1.97 4.20
N VAL A 360 14.16 -1.30 4.83
CA VAL A 360 14.01 0.08 5.33
C VAL A 360 15.04 0.97 4.60
N PRO A 361 14.91 2.30 4.60
CA PRO A 361 15.83 3.17 3.84
C PRO A 361 17.33 2.98 4.16
N GLU A 362 17.65 2.55 5.38
CA GLU A 362 19.02 2.26 5.82
C GLU A 362 19.54 0.92 5.31
N SER A 363 18.65 0.04 4.79
CA SER A 363 19.03 -1.28 4.29
C SER A 363 19.08 -1.31 2.77
N ASP A 364 20.23 -1.63 2.22
CA ASP A 364 20.41 -1.96 0.80
C ASP A 364 20.02 -3.42 0.56
N GLY A 365 18.99 -3.66 -0.26
CA GLY A 365 18.49 -5.01 -0.54
C GLY A 365 19.53 -5.92 -1.19
N SER A 366 20.41 -5.39 -2.03
CA SER A 366 21.51 -6.15 -2.62
C SER A 366 22.56 -6.54 -1.57
N LYS A 367 22.90 -5.59 -0.67
CA LYS A 367 23.80 -5.85 0.46
C LYS A 367 23.22 -6.92 1.40
N LEU A 368 21.93 -6.84 1.74
CA LEU A 368 21.29 -7.84 2.60
C LEU A 368 21.33 -9.26 1.98
N LYS A 369 21.09 -9.37 0.67
CA LYS A 369 21.23 -10.65 -0.05
C LYS A 369 22.65 -11.18 0.02
N GLU A 370 23.66 -10.33 -0.12
CA GLU A 370 25.07 -10.76 0.03
C GLU A 370 25.40 -11.19 1.47
N LEU A 371 24.85 -10.52 2.49
CA LEU A 371 25.02 -10.97 3.89
C LEU A 371 24.40 -12.33 4.13
N ILE A 372 23.21 -12.60 3.56
CA ILE A 372 22.56 -13.91 3.62
C ILE A 372 23.43 -14.97 2.92
N LYS A 373 23.94 -14.70 1.73
CA LYS A 373 24.85 -15.61 1.00
C LYS A 373 26.11 -15.92 1.81
N LYS A 374 26.73 -14.89 2.41
CA LYS A 374 27.90 -15.06 3.28
C LYS A 374 27.58 -15.91 4.50
N HIS A 375 26.40 -15.71 5.12
CA HIS A 375 25.95 -16.55 6.23
C HIS A 375 25.80 -18.01 5.78
N ILE A 376 25.17 -18.25 4.62
CA ILE A 376 25.01 -19.59 4.02
C ILE A 376 26.37 -20.25 3.77
N GLN A 377 27.34 -19.52 3.23
CA GLN A 377 28.71 -20.02 3.03
C GLN A 377 29.38 -20.39 4.37
N ASN A 378 29.20 -19.55 5.42
CA ASN A 378 29.73 -19.82 6.74
C ASN A 378 29.11 -21.08 7.40
N GLN A 379 27.88 -21.47 6.98
CA GLN A 379 27.25 -22.74 7.36
C GLN A 379 27.77 -23.93 6.54
N GLY A 380 28.78 -23.73 5.69
CA GLY A 380 29.48 -24.78 4.92
C GLY A 380 28.77 -25.16 3.62
N TYR A 381 27.92 -24.31 3.06
CA TYR A 381 27.28 -24.59 1.77
C TYR A 381 28.11 -24.09 0.59
N PHE A 382 28.20 -24.94 -0.45
CA PHE A 382 28.57 -24.51 -1.78
C PHE A 382 27.34 -23.87 -2.46
N ILE A 383 27.45 -22.61 -2.89
CA ILE A 383 26.37 -21.87 -3.55
C ILE A 383 26.50 -21.99 -5.06
N THR A 384 25.40 -22.34 -5.72
CA THR A 384 25.26 -22.37 -7.18
C THR A 384 24.04 -21.58 -7.63
N SER A 385 24.02 -21.10 -8.87
CA SER A 385 22.86 -20.46 -9.52
C SER A 385 22.11 -21.43 -10.45
N LYS A 386 22.62 -22.64 -10.64
CA LYS A 386 22.07 -23.66 -11.53
C LYS A 386 21.83 -24.97 -10.79
N GLU A 387 21.21 -25.94 -11.45
CA GLU A 387 21.16 -27.30 -10.93
C GLU A 387 22.58 -27.85 -10.77
N PRO A 388 22.92 -28.46 -9.62
CA PRO A 388 24.27 -28.93 -9.36
C PRO A 388 24.65 -30.05 -10.29
N THR A 389 25.85 -29.97 -10.84
CA THR A 389 26.42 -31.00 -11.68
C THR A 389 26.79 -32.26 -10.88
N LYS A 390 27.08 -33.36 -11.57
CA LYS A 390 27.54 -34.60 -10.91
C LYS A 390 28.85 -34.35 -10.15
N GLU A 391 29.76 -33.61 -10.72
CA GLU A 391 31.05 -33.25 -10.13
C GLU A 391 30.89 -32.45 -8.86
N GLU A 392 30.00 -31.42 -8.86
CA GLU A 392 29.68 -30.61 -7.69
C GLU A 392 29.03 -31.46 -6.59
N ARG A 393 28.09 -32.34 -6.93
CA ARG A 393 27.46 -33.28 -5.97
C ARG A 393 28.45 -34.21 -5.30
N LEU A 394 29.53 -34.60 -5.99
CA LEU A 394 30.57 -35.45 -5.44
C LEU A 394 31.65 -34.68 -4.68
N ALA A 395 31.80 -33.37 -4.97
CA ALA A 395 32.81 -32.50 -4.35
C ALA A 395 32.32 -31.83 -3.05
N TYR A 396 31.03 -31.56 -2.91
CA TYR A 396 30.51 -30.77 -1.80
C TYR A 396 29.44 -31.53 -1.01
N ASN A 397 29.58 -31.52 0.33
CA ASN A 397 28.63 -32.18 1.23
C ASN A 397 27.29 -31.42 1.38
N LYS A 398 27.31 -30.09 1.23
CA LYS A 398 26.12 -29.21 1.31
C LYS A 398 26.12 -28.33 0.09
N ILE A 399 25.07 -28.41 -0.70
CA ILE A 399 24.89 -27.62 -1.91
C ILE A 399 23.57 -26.88 -1.80
N ILE A 400 23.59 -25.62 -2.18
CA ILE A 400 22.39 -24.77 -2.24
C ILE A 400 22.35 -23.97 -3.54
N LYS A 401 21.23 -24.02 -4.23
CA LYS A 401 20.92 -23.10 -5.33
C LYS A 401 20.19 -21.90 -4.76
N ILE A 402 20.62 -20.71 -5.19
CA ILE A 402 19.98 -19.44 -4.84
C ILE A 402 19.46 -18.78 -6.11
N THR A 403 18.18 -18.43 -6.09
CA THR A 403 17.55 -17.56 -7.10
C THR A 403 17.11 -16.28 -6.41
N GLU A 404 17.31 -15.13 -7.05
CA GLU A 404 17.04 -13.82 -6.48
C GLU A 404 16.08 -13.03 -7.37
N SER A 405 15.19 -12.25 -6.74
CA SER A 405 14.39 -11.25 -7.46
C SER A 405 15.12 -9.90 -7.55
N GLY A 406 14.53 -8.96 -8.30
CA GLY A 406 14.87 -7.55 -8.22
C GLY A 406 14.63 -6.97 -6.81
N VAL A 407 15.05 -5.74 -6.63
CA VAL A 407 14.86 -4.96 -5.40
C VAL A 407 13.86 -3.85 -5.69
N THR A 408 12.84 -3.72 -4.84
CA THR A 408 12.02 -2.51 -4.74
C THR A 408 12.49 -1.78 -3.50
N ASP A 409 13.03 -0.57 -3.67
CA ASP A 409 13.59 0.19 -2.57
C ASP A 409 12.53 0.69 -1.60
N ALA A 410 12.91 0.80 -0.33
CA ALA A 410 12.15 1.54 0.67
C ALA A 410 12.33 3.04 0.43
N PHE A 411 11.35 3.83 0.83
CA PHE A 411 11.52 5.27 0.92
C PHE A 411 11.03 5.81 2.26
N ARG A 412 11.53 6.99 2.62
CA ARG A 412 11.04 7.75 3.78
C ARG A 412 11.41 9.21 3.63
N THR A 413 10.41 10.07 3.77
CA THR A 413 10.59 11.51 3.93
C THR A 413 10.87 11.83 5.41
N ASP A 414 11.65 12.85 5.67
CA ASP A 414 11.94 13.35 7.02
C ASP A 414 10.64 13.80 7.70
N LEU A 415 10.48 13.46 8.98
CA LEU A 415 9.29 13.83 9.77
C LEU A 415 9.15 15.35 9.95
N ASN A 416 10.25 16.10 9.91
CA ASN A 416 10.30 17.56 10.01
C ASN A 416 10.25 18.27 8.66
N ASN A 417 9.91 17.56 7.56
CA ASN A 417 9.80 18.13 6.22
C ASN A 417 8.70 19.19 6.15
N THR A 418 8.95 20.33 5.51
CA THR A 418 8.01 21.45 5.37
C THR A 418 6.68 21.02 4.75
N TYR A 419 6.71 20.20 3.69
CA TYR A 419 5.47 19.72 3.04
C TYR A 419 4.73 18.69 3.91
N GLY A 420 5.47 17.88 4.69
CA GLY A 420 4.90 16.99 5.69
C GLY A 420 4.17 17.77 6.78
N ASN A 421 4.78 18.84 7.28
CA ASN A 421 4.17 19.73 8.27
C ASN A 421 2.95 20.46 7.69
N PHE A 422 3.00 20.89 6.43
CA PHE A 422 1.84 21.44 5.72
C PHE A 422 0.66 20.46 5.71
N ILE A 423 0.88 19.20 5.32
CA ILE A 423 -0.17 18.17 5.30
C ILE A 423 -0.69 17.92 6.72
N LEU A 424 0.22 17.70 7.69
CA LEU A 424 -0.10 17.42 9.08
C LEU A 424 -0.99 18.51 9.70
N ASN A 425 -0.60 19.78 9.54
CA ASN A 425 -1.33 20.92 10.11
C ASN A 425 -2.71 21.06 9.47
N ASN A 426 -2.81 20.93 8.14
CA ASN A 426 -4.08 21.03 7.45
C ASN A 426 -5.06 19.91 7.84
N LEU A 427 -4.58 18.65 7.99
CA LEU A 427 -5.41 17.56 8.50
C LEU A 427 -5.88 17.81 9.93
N LYS A 428 -4.99 18.30 10.80
CA LYS A 428 -5.31 18.63 12.19
C LYS A 428 -6.36 19.75 12.31
N GLU A 429 -6.22 20.78 11.50
CA GLU A 429 -7.18 21.90 11.46
C GLU A 429 -8.52 21.47 10.86
N GLU A 430 -8.53 20.68 9.80
CA GLU A 430 -9.76 20.23 9.14
C GLU A 430 -10.60 19.32 10.03
N PHE A 431 -9.96 18.36 10.70
CA PHE A 431 -10.68 17.35 11.47
C PHE A 431 -10.77 17.64 12.95
N GLN A 432 -10.06 18.67 13.44
CA GLN A 432 -10.00 19.06 14.87
C GLN A 432 -9.61 17.88 15.77
N GLU A 433 -8.74 16.99 15.25
CA GLU A 433 -8.25 15.79 15.91
C GLU A 433 -6.72 15.67 15.78
N ASP A 434 -6.15 14.84 16.64
CA ASP A 434 -4.75 14.43 16.49
C ASP A 434 -4.60 13.57 15.23
N VAL A 435 -3.59 13.89 14.42
CA VAL A 435 -3.24 13.16 13.21
C VAL A 435 -2.24 12.07 13.54
N VAL A 436 -2.51 10.86 13.10
CA VAL A 436 -1.59 9.73 13.24
C VAL A 436 -0.42 9.89 12.26
N GLN A 437 0.79 9.94 12.80
CA GLN A 437 2.01 10.05 12.03
C GLN A 437 2.71 8.70 11.97
N ILE A 438 2.69 8.05 10.80
CA ILE A 438 3.37 6.77 10.56
C ILE A 438 4.68 7.05 9.84
N ARG A 439 5.81 6.82 10.52
CA ARG A 439 7.14 7.08 9.95
C ARG A 439 7.44 6.18 8.74
N ILE A 440 7.04 4.91 8.82
CA ILE A 440 7.17 3.96 7.72
C ILE A 440 6.07 2.89 7.86
N MET A 441 5.31 2.66 6.82
CA MET A 441 4.30 1.59 6.79
C MET A 441 4.92 0.25 6.36
N GLY A 442 4.27 -0.84 6.77
CA GLY A 442 4.77 -2.21 6.53
C GLY A 442 4.63 -2.67 5.07
N GLY A 443 3.68 -2.14 4.33
CA GLY A 443 3.47 -2.42 2.91
C GLY A 443 4.56 -1.82 2.02
N THR A 444 4.54 -2.17 0.74
CA THR A 444 5.41 -1.61 -0.29
C THR A 444 4.52 -1.04 -1.38
N VAL A 445 4.71 0.23 -1.73
CA VAL A 445 4.08 0.87 -2.88
C VAL A 445 5.16 1.08 -3.94
N PRO A 446 4.92 0.80 -5.23
CA PRO A 446 5.95 0.83 -6.28
C PRO A 446 6.31 2.25 -6.74
N ILE A 447 6.35 3.22 -5.83
CA ILE A 447 6.57 4.66 -6.12
C ILE A 447 8.02 5.14 -5.93
N ALA A 448 8.92 4.27 -5.46
CA ALA A 448 10.35 4.62 -5.33
C ALA A 448 10.94 5.27 -6.61
N PRO A 449 10.51 4.92 -7.84
CA PRO A 449 10.96 5.60 -9.06
C PRO A 449 10.73 7.11 -9.06
N PHE A 450 9.59 7.60 -8.56
CA PHE A 450 9.32 9.04 -8.47
C PHE A 450 10.32 9.75 -7.55
N ILE A 451 10.56 9.16 -6.38
CA ILE A 451 11.48 9.73 -5.39
C ILE A 451 12.92 9.72 -5.92
N ASN A 452 13.33 8.62 -6.54
CA ASN A 452 14.67 8.43 -7.06
C ASN A 452 14.98 9.34 -8.26
N GLU A 453 14.01 9.53 -9.17
CA GLU A 453 14.20 10.33 -10.39
C GLU A 453 13.88 11.81 -10.20
N LEU A 454 12.80 12.15 -9.48
CA LEU A 454 12.37 13.53 -9.28
C LEU A 454 13.08 14.20 -8.10
N LYS A 455 13.61 13.42 -7.15
CA LYS A 455 14.28 13.91 -5.92
C LYS A 455 13.36 14.79 -5.06
N ILE A 456 12.08 14.47 -5.02
CA ILE A 456 11.07 15.19 -4.24
C ILE A 456 10.64 14.39 -3.02
N PRO A 457 10.21 15.03 -1.92
CA PRO A 457 9.59 14.35 -0.80
C PRO A 457 8.24 13.77 -1.21
N ALA A 458 7.89 12.62 -0.60
CA ALA A 458 6.64 11.93 -0.85
C ALA A 458 5.95 11.56 0.46
N PHE A 459 4.62 11.62 0.45
CA PHE A 459 3.76 11.32 1.58
C PHE A 459 2.58 10.48 1.13
N ILE A 460 2.18 9.50 1.95
CA ILE A 460 0.93 8.78 1.72
C ILE A 460 -0.12 9.41 2.63
N VAL A 461 -1.24 9.82 2.04
CA VAL A 461 -2.41 10.36 2.74
C VAL A 461 -3.57 9.42 2.43
N PRO A 462 -3.73 8.36 3.24
CA PRO A 462 -4.73 7.32 3.01
C PRO A 462 -6.14 7.84 3.30
N MET A 463 -7.15 7.32 2.60
CA MET A 463 -8.50 7.90 2.65
C MET A 463 -9.62 6.89 2.87
N VAL A 464 -9.31 5.58 2.89
CA VAL A 464 -10.36 4.57 2.98
C VAL A 464 -10.43 3.91 4.35
N ASN A 465 -11.53 3.24 4.66
CA ASN A 465 -11.71 2.60 5.96
C ASN A 465 -10.72 1.44 6.19
N PRO A 466 -10.27 1.22 7.43
CA PRO A 466 -9.29 0.17 7.75
C PRO A 466 -9.76 -1.25 7.44
N ASP A 467 -11.06 -1.47 7.52
CA ASP A 467 -11.74 -2.75 7.33
C ASP A 467 -12.38 -2.89 5.94
N ASN A 468 -11.71 -2.36 4.91
CA ASN A 468 -12.22 -2.27 3.54
C ASN A 468 -12.13 -3.56 2.73
N ASN A 469 -11.46 -4.60 3.23
CA ASN A 469 -11.21 -5.87 2.51
C ASN A 469 -10.49 -5.69 1.16
N GLN A 470 -9.62 -4.68 0.99
CA GLN A 470 -8.82 -4.56 -0.22
C GLN A 470 -8.06 -5.87 -0.52
N HIS A 471 -7.81 -6.19 -1.78
CA HIS A 471 -7.21 -7.45 -2.28
C HIS A 471 -8.04 -8.72 -1.97
N SER A 472 -9.22 -8.59 -1.35
CA SER A 472 -10.08 -9.72 -0.96
C SER A 472 -11.49 -9.60 -1.55
N PRO A 473 -12.29 -10.65 -1.53
CA PRO A 473 -13.73 -10.56 -1.82
C PRO A 473 -14.44 -9.62 -0.85
N ASN A 474 -15.52 -9.01 -1.33
CA ASN A 474 -16.33 -8.06 -0.56
C ASN A 474 -15.56 -6.79 -0.13
N GLU A 475 -14.65 -6.34 -0.98
CA GLU A 475 -14.04 -5.02 -0.86
C GLU A 475 -15.12 -3.95 -0.75
N ASN A 476 -14.89 -2.95 0.13
CA ASN A 476 -15.92 -1.98 0.43
C ASN A 476 -15.36 -0.62 0.85
N LEU A 477 -16.12 0.42 0.56
CA LEU A 477 -15.84 1.80 0.95
C LEU A 477 -16.99 2.33 1.83
N LYS A 478 -16.68 2.78 3.04
CA LYS A 478 -17.64 3.40 3.95
C LYS A 478 -18.00 4.81 3.45
N ILE A 479 -19.27 5.19 3.51
CA ILE A 479 -19.75 6.48 2.99
C ILE A 479 -19.07 7.66 3.73
N SER A 480 -18.86 7.55 5.05
CA SER A 480 -18.12 8.58 5.82
C SER A 480 -16.72 8.83 5.27
N GLN A 481 -16.05 7.83 4.70
CA GLN A 481 -14.71 8.00 4.12
C GLN A 481 -14.75 8.80 2.80
N ILE A 482 -15.87 8.77 2.06
CA ILE A 482 -16.05 9.63 0.89
C ILE A 482 -16.01 11.10 1.34
N GLY A 483 -16.77 11.45 2.38
CA GLY A 483 -16.76 12.77 2.96
C GLY A 483 -15.40 13.19 3.52
N TYR A 484 -14.71 12.25 4.21
CA TYR A 484 -13.36 12.43 4.71
C TYR A 484 -12.38 12.76 3.59
N GLY A 485 -12.37 11.97 2.50
CA GLY A 485 -11.47 12.18 1.37
C GLY A 485 -11.72 13.49 0.63
N ILE A 486 -13.00 13.85 0.35
CA ILE A 486 -13.34 15.13 -0.28
C ILE A 486 -12.86 16.31 0.57
N ARG A 487 -13.07 16.29 1.90
CA ARG A 487 -12.62 17.34 2.82
C ARG A 487 -11.09 17.40 2.88
N THR A 488 -10.40 16.26 2.90
CA THR A 488 -8.94 16.20 2.88
C THR A 488 -8.38 16.86 1.63
N PHE A 489 -8.87 16.48 0.44
CA PHE A 489 -8.41 17.09 -0.82
C PHE A 489 -8.77 18.58 -0.89
N TYR A 490 -9.98 18.93 -0.53
CA TYR A 490 -10.42 20.33 -0.51
C TYR A 490 -9.49 21.18 0.36
N ARG A 491 -9.21 20.72 1.59
CA ARG A 491 -8.35 21.42 2.54
C ARG A 491 -6.91 21.57 2.03
N LEU A 492 -6.29 20.49 1.56
CA LEU A 492 -4.93 20.50 1.04
C LEU A 492 -4.80 21.40 -0.22
N LEU A 493 -5.81 21.41 -1.08
CA LEU A 493 -5.80 22.18 -2.31
C LEU A 493 -6.14 23.66 -2.12
N SER A 494 -6.86 24.05 -1.04
CA SER A 494 -7.26 25.42 -0.76
C SER A 494 -6.32 26.19 0.16
N SER A 495 -5.49 25.49 0.93
CA SER A 495 -4.59 26.10 1.92
C SER A 495 -3.26 26.51 1.30
N PRO A 496 -2.76 27.74 1.54
CA PRO A 496 -1.42 28.12 1.08
C PRO A 496 -0.33 27.35 1.84
N LEU A 497 0.81 27.19 1.21
CA LEU A 497 2.04 26.72 1.86
C LEU A 497 2.61 27.90 2.68
N GLU A 498 2.68 27.75 3.99
CA GLU A 498 3.26 28.74 4.91
C GLU A 498 4.79 28.63 4.98
#